data_3a3321c365a56b3c910a3f1a0805d877
#
_entry.id   3a3321c365a56b3c910a3f1a0805d877
#
_cell.length_a   1.000
_cell.length_b   1.000
_cell.length_c   1.000
_cell.angle_alpha   90.00
_cell.angle_beta   90.00
_cell.angle_gamma   90.00
#
_symmetry.space_group_name_H-M   'P 1'
#
loop_
_entity.id
_entity.type
_entity.pdbx_description
1 polymer ?
#
loop_
_entity_poly.entity_id
_entity_poly.type
_entity_poly.pdbx_seq_one_letter_code
_entity_poly.pdbx_strand_id
1 'polypeptide(L)'
;MGVKKIWLTGIVIFTLGSAICAFSASPHMLIAGRVIQGVAAAALIPGALSIITQAFSNDIERIRIIGIWSAVSALSLIIGPILGGFLVDSFDWTTIFLINIPIGLLTLLLGWLGIQESADPDKAALDPMGQVLSIIALGGLTFALIEAGEHGWGSYLTLSGLIIAIFACLGFIWVELHVTRPLLPLFLFKKNPFFFQYNMASFALGFATYSNVFFIALFLQKGQGWGHLKPGSAWLLSLLPWLFFHFLLVNCLAV
;
A
#
# COMPACT_ATOMS: atom_id res chain seq x y z
N MET A 1 19.53 -8.29 -10.14
CA MET A 1 18.34 -9.11 -10.49
C MET A 1 17.44 -8.28 -11.38
N GLY A 2 16.78 -8.87 -12.38
CA GLY A 2 15.82 -8.15 -13.19
C GLY A 2 14.50 -7.92 -12.47
N VAL A 3 13.71 -6.94 -12.93
CA VAL A 3 12.46 -6.49 -12.29
C VAL A 3 11.43 -7.61 -12.21
N LYS A 4 11.30 -8.44 -13.27
CA LYS A 4 10.43 -9.62 -13.29
C LYS A 4 10.71 -10.56 -12.13
N LYS A 5 12.00 -10.94 -11.94
CA LYS A 5 12.39 -11.89 -10.89
C LYS A 5 12.08 -11.35 -9.49
N ILE A 6 12.37 -10.07 -9.24
CA ILE A 6 12.08 -9.43 -7.96
C ILE A 6 10.57 -9.43 -7.69
N TRP A 7 9.77 -9.07 -8.70
CA TRP A 7 8.33 -9.02 -8.59
C TRP A 7 7.70 -10.40 -8.36
N LEU A 8 8.10 -11.41 -9.14
CA LEU A 8 7.64 -12.80 -8.95
C LEU A 8 8.03 -13.36 -7.58
N THR A 9 9.27 -13.09 -7.13
CA THR A 9 9.70 -13.48 -5.78
C THR A 9 8.84 -12.80 -4.71
N GLY A 10 8.50 -11.52 -4.91
CA GLY A 10 7.55 -10.80 -4.04
C GLY A 10 6.19 -11.50 -3.96
N ILE A 11 5.63 -11.95 -5.09
CA ILE A 11 4.35 -12.69 -5.09
C ILE A 11 4.47 -14.01 -4.33
N VAL A 12 5.56 -14.76 -4.51
CA VAL A 12 5.80 -16.01 -3.76
C VAL A 12 5.82 -15.73 -2.26
N ILE A 13 6.61 -14.74 -1.84
CA ILE A 13 6.74 -14.37 -0.41
C ILE A 13 5.39 -13.89 0.14
N PHE A 14 4.64 -13.08 -0.62
CA PHE A 14 3.32 -12.62 -0.21
C PHE A 14 2.31 -13.77 -0.04
N THR A 15 2.32 -14.72 -0.99
CA THR A 15 1.44 -15.90 -0.95
C THR A 15 1.78 -16.81 0.23
N LEU A 16 3.07 -17.03 0.51
CA LEU A 16 3.52 -17.76 1.68
C LEU A 16 3.14 -17.05 2.98
N GLY A 17 3.32 -15.73 3.05
CA GLY A 17 2.86 -14.92 4.19
C GLY A 17 1.34 -15.03 4.39
N SER A 18 0.56 -15.06 3.30
CA SER A 18 -0.89 -15.26 3.37
C SER A 18 -1.24 -16.66 3.90
N ALA A 19 -0.53 -17.69 3.47
CA ALA A 19 -0.73 -19.05 4.01
C ALA A 19 -0.41 -19.09 5.52
N ILE A 20 0.69 -18.48 5.97
CA ILE A 20 1.02 -18.38 7.40
C ILE A 20 -0.10 -17.67 8.18
N CYS A 21 -0.64 -16.57 7.65
CA CYS A 21 -1.77 -15.87 8.27
C CYS A 21 -3.03 -16.74 8.33
N ALA A 22 -3.35 -17.45 7.24
CA ALA A 22 -4.54 -18.30 7.14
C ALA A 22 -4.51 -19.48 8.13
N PHE A 23 -3.36 -20.05 8.38
CA PHE A 23 -3.16 -21.16 9.31
C PHE A 23 -2.63 -20.72 10.68
N SER A 24 -2.73 -19.43 11.01
CA SER A 24 -2.21 -18.93 12.27
C SER A 24 -3.04 -19.41 13.47
N ALA A 25 -2.38 -20.09 14.39
CA ALA A 25 -2.98 -20.55 15.65
C ALA A 25 -2.74 -19.56 16.82
N SER A 26 -1.98 -18.48 16.60
CA SER A 26 -1.67 -17.49 17.62
C SER A 26 -1.52 -16.08 17.04
N PRO A 27 -1.78 -15.02 17.84
CA PRO A 27 -1.56 -13.64 17.39
C PRO A 27 -0.12 -13.36 16.91
N HIS A 28 0.87 -13.97 17.55
CA HIS A 28 2.27 -13.81 17.15
C HIS A 28 2.55 -14.38 15.77
N MET A 29 1.97 -15.55 15.45
CA MET A 29 2.09 -16.16 14.13
C MET A 29 1.40 -15.31 13.06
N LEU A 30 0.23 -14.74 13.37
CA LEU A 30 -0.45 -13.81 12.49
C LEU A 30 0.39 -12.56 12.22
N ILE A 31 0.97 -11.95 13.26
CA ILE A 31 1.84 -10.79 13.13
C ILE A 31 3.06 -11.13 12.25
N ALA A 32 3.70 -12.28 12.48
CA ALA A 32 4.84 -12.72 11.66
C ALA A 32 4.45 -12.87 10.17
N GLY A 33 3.31 -13.49 9.88
CA GLY A 33 2.78 -13.59 8.52
C GLY A 33 2.52 -12.22 7.88
N ARG A 34 1.97 -11.27 8.65
CA ARG A 34 1.73 -9.88 8.21
C ARG A 34 3.03 -9.12 7.93
N VAL A 35 4.07 -9.34 8.72
CA VAL A 35 5.41 -8.78 8.47
C VAL A 35 5.97 -9.31 7.14
N ILE A 36 5.87 -10.62 6.90
CA ILE A 36 6.30 -11.25 5.64
C ILE A 36 5.53 -10.67 4.45
N GLN A 37 4.21 -10.52 4.56
CA GLN A 37 3.39 -9.87 3.52
C GLN A 37 3.81 -8.40 3.29
N GLY A 38 4.12 -7.65 4.35
CA GLY A 38 4.58 -6.26 4.26
C GLY A 38 5.90 -6.13 3.48
N VAL A 39 6.88 -6.98 3.78
CA VAL A 39 8.17 -7.04 3.05
C VAL A 39 7.93 -7.35 1.57
N ALA A 40 7.06 -8.31 1.27
CA ALA A 40 6.71 -8.64 -0.12
C ALA A 40 6.02 -7.46 -0.83
N ALA A 41 5.05 -6.81 -0.18
CA ALA A 41 4.30 -5.68 -0.74
C ALA A 41 5.21 -4.50 -1.11
N ALA A 42 6.28 -4.28 -0.37
CA ALA A 42 7.29 -3.25 -0.66
C ALA A 42 7.96 -3.45 -2.04
N ALA A 43 8.07 -4.70 -2.51
CA ALA A 43 8.59 -5.01 -3.84
C ALA A 43 7.48 -5.02 -4.92
N LEU A 44 6.25 -5.39 -4.57
CA LEU A 44 5.16 -5.61 -5.51
C LEU A 44 4.61 -4.30 -6.09
N ILE A 45 4.36 -3.29 -5.25
CA ILE A 45 3.72 -2.04 -5.69
C ILE A 45 4.63 -1.24 -6.64
N PRO A 46 5.88 -0.89 -6.28
CA PRO A 46 6.76 -0.18 -7.20
C PRO A 46 7.21 -1.06 -8.37
N GLY A 47 7.32 -2.39 -8.15
CA GLY A 47 7.67 -3.35 -9.18
C GLY A 47 6.64 -3.40 -10.31
N ALA A 48 5.34 -3.37 -10.00
CA ALA A 48 4.28 -3.34 -11.01
C ALA A 48 4.39 -2.09 -11.91
N LEU A 49 4.58 -0.92 -11.29
CA LEU A 49 4.74 0.33 -12.05
C LEU A 49 6.02 0.32 -12.89
N SER A 50 7.12 -0.22 -12.37
CA SER A 50 8.38 -0.37 -13.10
C SER A 50 8.25 -1.31 -14.30
N ILE A 51 7.51 -2.43 -14.16
CA ILE A 51 7.21 -3.34 -15.28
C ILE A 51 6.45 -2.62 -16.38
N ILE A 52 5.41 -1.86 -16.03
CA ILE A 52 4.60 -1.10 -16.98
C ILE A 52 5.46 -0.06 -17.71
N THR A 53 6.25 0.71 -16.98
CA THR A 53 7.08 1.79 -17.56
C THR A 53 8.18 1.25 -18.49
N GLN A 54 8.68 0.05 -18.23
CA GLN A 54 9.71 -0.59 -19.07
C GLN A 54 9.10 -1.33 -20.26
N ALA A 55 7.89 -1.88 -20.13
CA ALA A 55 7.22 -2.62 -21.20
C ALA A 55 6.68 -1.69 -22.31
N PHE A 56 6.30 -0.47 -21.97
CA PHE A 56 5.70 0.50 -22.89
C PHE A 56 6.59 1.72 -23.05
N SER A 57 7.32 1.79 -24.17
CA SER A 57 8.21 2.90 -24.51
C SER A 57 7.47 4.13 -25.05
N ASN A 58 6.28 3.95 -25.62
CA ASN A 58 5.42 5.03 -26.08
C ASN A 58 4.72 5.71 -24.91
N ASP A 59 4.87 7.02 -24.76
CA ASP A 59 4.32 7.78 -23.65
C ASP A 59 2.79 7.71 -23.57
N ILE A 60 2.11 7.74 -24.71
CA ILE A 60 0.63 7.70 -24.77
C ILE A 60 0.12 6.32 -24.31
N GLU A 61 0.73 5.25 -24.81
CA GLU A 61 0.37 3.88 -24.39
C GLU A 61 0.66 3.66 -22.91
N ARG A 62 1.82 4.13 -22.44
CA ARG A 62 2.21 4.03 -21.03
C ARG A 62 1.21 4.73 -20.11
N ILE A 63 0.81 5.97 -20.43
CA ILE A 63 -0.21 6.71 -19.66
C ILE A 63 -1.53 5.94 -19.66
N ARG A 64 -1.96 5.39 -20.80
CA ARG A 64 -3.19 4.60 -20.88
C ARG A 64 -3.13 3.34 -20.00
N ILE A 65 -2.04 2.60 -20.03
CA ILE A 65 -1.88 1.37 -19.23
C ILE A 65 -1.79 1.69 -17.73
N ILE A 66 -1.09 2.78 -17.34
CA ILE A 66 -1.08 3.26 -15.95
C ILE A 66 -2.50 3.64 -15.51
N GLY A 67 -3.28 4.28 -16.38
CA GLY A 67 -4.69 4.59 -16.12
C GLY A 67 -5.54 3.34 -15.89
N ILE A 68 -5.39 2.30 -16.70
CA ILE A 68 -6.07 1.01 -16.52
C ILE A 68 -5.64 0.35 -15.20
N TRP A 69 -4.33 0.30 -14.91
CA TRP A 69 -3.81 -0.25 -13.67
C TRP A 69 -4.38 0.48 -12.44
N SER A 70 -4.46 1.81 -12.49
CA SER A 70 -5.03 2.62 -11.43
C SER A 70 -6.54 2.36 -11.26
N ALA A 71 -7.28 2.20 -12.36
CA ALA A 71 -8.72 1.89 -12.34
C ALA A 71 -8.98 0.51 -11.73
N VAL A 72 -8.19 -0.50 -12.08
CA VAL A 72 -8.27 -1.85 -11.47
C VAL A 72 -7.92 -1.81 -9.99
N SER A 73 -6.92 -1.01 -9.60
CA SER A 73 -6.54 -0.83 -8.19
C SER A 73 -7.68 -0.17 -7.39
N ALA A 74 -8.33 0.85 -7.95
CA ALA A 74 -9.49 1.49 -7.34
C ALA A 74 -10.68 0.53 -7.21
N LEU A 75 -10.93 -0.31 -8.23
CA LEU A 75 -11.97 -1.34 -8.19
C LEU A 75 -11.71 -2.36 -7.08
N SER A 76 -10.45 -2.75 -6.87
CA SER A 76 -10.06 -3.66 -5.79
C SER A 76 -10.34 -3.06 -4.40
N LEU A 77 -10.19 -1.74 -4.24
CA LEU A 77 -10.52 -1.03 -3.00
C LEU A 77 -12.03 -1.08 -2.69
N ILE A 78 -12.86 -1.12 -3.73
CA ILE A 78 -14.31 -1.23 -3.62
C ILE A 78 -14.73 -2.67 -3.31
N ILE A 79 -14.21 -3.63 -4.07
CA ILE A 79 -14.57 -5.04 -3.94
C ILE A 79 -14.05 -5.64 -2.63
N GLY A 80 -12.89 -5.18 -2.16
CA GLY A 80 -12.21 -5.73 -0.98
C GLY A 80 -13.10 -5.81 0.27
N PRO A 81 -13.69 -4.74 0.75
CA PRO A 81 -14.57 -4.75 1.94
C PRO A 81 -15.81 -5.61 1.76
N ILE A 82 -16.40 -5.66 0.55
CA ILE A 82 -17.59 -6.47 0.26
C ILE A 82 -17.23 -7.96 0.30
N LEU A 83 -16.19 -8.31 -0.44
CA LEU A 83 -15.72 -9.70 -0.50
C LEU A 83 -15.20 -10.16 0.87
N GLY A 84 -14.44 -9.31 1.55
CA GLY A 84 -13.95 -9.58 2.90
C GLY A 84 -15.08 -9.78 3.90
N GLY A 85 -16.09 -8.90 3.90
CA GLY A 85 -17.28 -9.03 4.74
C GLY A 85 -18.05 -10.32 4.47
N PHE A 86 -18.26 -10.64 3.18
CA PHE A 86 -18.92 -11.90 2.77
C PHE A 86 -18.14 -13.14 3.25
N LEU A 87 -16.82 -13.15 3.07
CA LEU A 87 -16.00 -14.29 3.48
C LEU A 87 -15.99 -14.48 5.00
N VAL A 88 -15.90 -13.40 5.77
CA VAL A 88 -15.93 -13.47 7.24
C VAL A 88 -17.29 -13.92 7.76
N ASP A 89 -18.40 -13.39 7.21
CA ASP A 89 -19.74 -13.73 7.65
C ASP A 89 -20.15 -15.16 7.23
N SER A 90 -19.63 -15.68 6.09
CA SER A 90 -20.02 -16.98 5.55
C SER A 90 -19.12 -18.13 6.02
N PHE A 91 -17.88 -17.86 6.35
CA PHE A 91 -16.90 -18.89 6.70
C PHE A 91 -16.16 -18.55 8.01
N ASP A 92 -15.03 -17.87 7.91
CA ASP A 92 -14.20 -17.43 9.05
C ASP A 92 -13.24 -16.33 8.58
N TRP A 93 -12.70 -15.56 9.53
CA TRP A 93 -11.73 -14.50 9.27
C TRP A 93 -10.46 -14.98 8.55
N THR A 94 -10.06 -16.22 8.71
CA THR A 94 -8.90 -16.82 8.05
C THR A 94 -9.07 -16.90 6.53
N THR A 95 -10.30 -16.94 6.05
CA THR A 95 -10.62 -17.05 4.62
C THR A 95 -10.19 -15.83 3.83
N ILE A 96 -10.11 -14.65 4.46
CA ILE A 96 -9.58 -13.43 3.82
C ILE A 96 -8.09 -13.57 3.43
N PHE A 97 -7.36 -14.45 4.10
CA PHE A 97 -5.98 -14.78 3.74
C PHE A 97 -5.91 -15.95 2.77
N LEU A 98 -6.78 -16.94 2.91
CA LEU A 98 -6.83 -18.11 2.02
C LEU A 98 -7.10 -17.72 0.57
N ILE A 99 -7.94 -16.72 0.32
CA ILE A 99 -8.26 -16.25 -1.04
C ILE A 99 -7.03 -15.71 -1.79
N ASN A 100 -6.02 -15.21 -1.06
CA ASN A 100 -4.79 -14.73 -1.67
C ASN A 100 -3.94 -15.86 -2.26
N ILE A 101 -4.13 -17.12 -1.83
CA ILE A 101 -3.35 -18.26 -2.32
C ILE A 101 -3.69 -18.55 -3.79
N PRO A 102 -4.95 -18.82 -4.18
CA PRO A 102 -5.29 -19.04 -5.58
C PRO A 102 -5.01 -17.81 -6.46
N ILE A 103 -5.26 -16.59 -5.95
CA ILE A 103 -4.94 -15.35 -6.67
C ILE A 103 -3.42 -15.22 -6.87
N GLY A 104 -2.62 -15.49 -5.85
CA GLY A 104 -1.17 -15.46 -5.93
C GLY A 104 -0.60 -16.47 -6.93
N LEU A 105 -1.12 -17.71 -6.91
CA LEU A 105 -0.72 -18.75 -7.87
C LEU A 105 -1.09 -18.36 -9.31
N LEU A 106 -2.29 -17.83 -9.53
CA LEU A 106 -2.70 -17.34 -10.84
C LEU A 106 -1.82 -16.18 -11.30
N THR A 107 -1.53 -15.23 -10.40
CA THR A 107 -0.67 -14.08 -10.70
C THR A 107 0.77 -14.52 -11.01
N LEU A 108 1.29 -15.52 -10.30
CA LEU A 108 2.59 -16.12 -10.60
C LEU A 108 2.63 -16.73 -11.99
N LEU A 109 1.61 -17.51 -12.34
CA LEU A 109 1.50 -18.15 -13.66
C LEU A 109 1.45 -17.09 -14.76
N LEU A 110 0.54 -16.12 -14.65
CA LEU A 110 0.38 -15.05 -15.65
C LEU A 110 1.63 -14.16 -15.74
N GLY A 111 2.23 -13.82 -14.59
CA GLY A 111 3.45 -13.03 -14.55
C GLY A 111 4.66 -13.76 -15.13
N TRP A 112 4.79 -15.06 -14.90
CA TRP A 112 5.84 -15.88 -15.49
C TRP A 112 5.73 -15.96 -17.00
N LEU A 113 4.51 -16.12 -17.54
CA LEU A 113 4.24 -16.23 -18.97
C LEU A 113 4.28 -14.88 -19.69
N GLY A 114 3.71 -13.83 -19.08
CA GLY A 114 3.45 -12.57 -19.78
C GLY A 114 4.51 -11.47 -19.59
N ILE A 115 5.27 -11.50 -18.48
CA ILE A 115 6.26 -10.44 -18.21
C ILE A 115 7.60 -10.83 -18.83
N GLN A 116 8.16 -9.93 -19.62
CA GLN A 116 9.54 -10.06 -20.11
C GLN A 116 10.53 -9.60 -19.04
N GLU A 117 11.69 -10.28 -18.96
CA GLU A 117 12.75 -9.86 -18.06
C GLU A 117 13.37 -8.56 -18.54
N SER A 118 13.40 -7.57 -17.68
CA SER A 118 14.06 -6.30 -17.93
C SER A 118 14.93 -5.93 -16.74
N ALA A 119 16.10 -5.42 -17.02
CA ALA A 119 17.02 -4.94 -16.01
C ALA A 119 17.51 -3.57 -16.43
N ASP A 120 17.45 -2.62 -15.53
CA ASP A 120 18.11 -1.34 -15.73
C ASP A 120 19.63 -1.58 -15.66
N PRO A 121 20.38 -1.22 -16.71
CA PRO A 121 21.84 -1.33 -16.70
C PRO A 121 22.47 -0.45 -15.61
N ASP A 122 21.86 0.70 -15.29
CA ASP A 122 22.26 1.59 -14.20
C ASP A 122 21.61 1.11 -12.89
N LYS A 123 22.17 0.05 -12.30
CA LYS A 123 21.75 -0.44 -10.99
C LYS A 123 21.75 0.71 -9.99
N ALA A 124 20.58 1.11 -9.54
CA ALA A 124 20.46 2.06 -8.44
C ALA A 124 21.24 1.52 -7.23
N ALA A 125 22.13 2.32 -6.68
CA ALA A 125 22.80 1.96 -5.43
C ALA A 125 21.72 1.86 -4.34
N LEU A 126 21.76 0.78 -3.57
CA LEU A 126 20.90 0.63 -2.41
C LEU A 126 21.31 1.67 -1.37
N ASP A 127 20.35 2.34 -0.78
CA ASP A 127 20.55 3.15 0.43
C ASP A 127 19.98 2.40 1.65
N PRO A 128 20.74 1.47 2.24
CA PRO A 128 20.26 0.66 3.35
C PRO A 128 20.02 1.50 4.62
N MET A 129 20.77 2.59 4.79
CA MET A 129 20.62 3.47 5.96
C MET A 129 19.33 4.27 5.89
N GLY A 130 19.02 4.88 4.74
CA GLY A 130 17.75 5.56 4.51
C GLY A 130 16.57 4.59 4.64
N GLN A 131 16.68 3.37 4.10
CA GLN A 131 15.64 2.36 4.24
C GLN A 131 15.36 1.99 5.69
N VAL A 132 16.39 1.69 6.48
CA VAL A 132 16.23 1.35 7.90
C VAL A 132 15.63 2.51 8.68
N LEU A 133 16.14 3.73 8.49
CA LEU A 133 15.63 4.90 9.17
C LEU A 133 14.17 5.21 8.82
N SER A 134 13.77 5.06 7.56
CA SER A 134 12.38 5.23 7.14
C SER A 134 11.45 4.18 7.76
N ILE A 135 11.88 2.92 7.84
CA ILE A 135 11.13 1.85 8.51
C ILE A 135 10.95 2.17 10.01
N ILE A 136 12.03 2.59 10.69
CA ILE A 136 11.96 2.94 12.11
C ILE A 136 11.07 4.18 12.33
N ALA A 137 11.17 5.20 11.47
CA ALA A 137 10.36 6.41 11.56
C ALA A 137 8.87 6.12 11.40
N LEU A 138 8.50 5.42 10.34
CA LEU A 138 7.09 5.07 10.06
C LEU A 138 6.55 4.05 11.07
N GLY A 139 7.34 3.02 11.40
CA GLY A 139 6.97 2.01 12.39
C GLY A 139 6.81 2.60 13.78
N GLY A 140 7.74 3.44 14.22
CA GLY A 140 7.66 4.14 15.49
C GLY A 140 6.48 5.10 15.59
N LEU A 141 6.20 5.84 14.51
CA LEU A 141 5.03 6.71 14.45
C LEU A 141 3.72 5.91 14.53
N THR A 142 3.61 4.84 13.74
CA THR A 142 2.44 3.97 13.73
C THR A 142 2.21 3.33 15.11
N PHE A 143 3.27 2.80 15.72
CA PHE A 143 3.23 2.24 17.06
C PHE A 143 2.75 3.28 18.08
N ALA A 144 3.33 4.48 18.06
CA ALA A 144 2.96 5.55 18.99
C ALA A 144 1.49 5.99 18.83
N LEU A 145 0.97 6.06 17.60
CA LEU A 145 -0.44 6.40 17.35
C LEU A 145 -1.40 5.32 17.86
N ILE A 146 -1.06 4.05 17.71
CA ILE A 146 -1.84 2.93 18.25
C ILE A 146 -1.85 2.98 19.78
N GLU A 147 -0.69 3.10 20.40
CA GLU A 147 -0.55 3.19 21.86
C GLU A 147 -1.25 4.44 22.43
N ALA A 148 -1.23 5.55 21.71
CA ALA A 148 -1.97 6.75 22.11
C ALA A 148 -3.48 6.52 22.15
N GLY A 149 -4.02 5.71 21.25
CA GLY A 149 -5.43 5.33 21.24
C GLY A 149 -5.83 4.41 22.39
N GLU A 150 -4.94 3.53 22.85
CA GLU A 150 -5.20 2.57 23.92
C GLU A 150 -4.86 3.11 25.32
N HIS A 151 -3.72 3.76 25.47
CA HIS A 151 -3.16 4.16 26.75
C HIS A 151 -3.05 5.69 26.95
N GLY A 152 -3.45 6.46 25.94
CA GLY A 152 -3.42 7.92 25.94
C GLY A 152 -2.06 8.52 25.58
N TRP A 153 -2.07 9.82 25.25
CA TRP A 153 -0.91 10.56 24.76
C TRP A 153 0.23 10.73 25.77
N GLY A 154 -0.07 10.61 27.07
CA GLY A 154 0.91 10.71 28.16
C GLY A 154 1.58 9.39 28.53
N SER A 155 1.23 8.28 27.90
CA SER A 155 1.84 6.97 28.17
C SER A 155 3.32 6.95 27.82
N TYR A 156 4.12 6.28 28.64
CA TYR A 156 5.55 6.08 28.37
C TYR A 156 5.81 5.41 27.02
N LEU A 157 5.00 4.44 26.64
CA LEU A 157 5.12 3.74 25.35
C LEU A 157 4.81 4.67 24.19
N THR A 158 3.76 5.50 24.28
CA THR A 158 3.42 6.51 23.29
C THR A 158 4.56 7.51 23.10
N LEU A 159 5.06 8.07 24.20
CA LEU A 159 6.14 9.07 24.14
C LEU A 159 7.43 8.48 23.60
N SER A 160 7.81 7.27 24.02
CA SER A 160 9.00 6.60 23.50
C SER A 160 8.90 6.31 21.99
N GLY A 161 7.74 5.85 21.52
CA GLY A 161 7.49 5.63 20.09
C GLY A 161 7.60 6.92 19.28
N LEU A 162 7.03 8.04 19.77
CA LEU A 162 7.14 9.35 19.13
C LEU A 162 8.58 9.86 19.09
N ILE A 163 9.32 9.73 20.19
CA ILE A 163 10.72 10.13 20.25
C ILE A 163 11.55 9.33 19.23
N ILE A 164 11.40 8.01 19.20
CA ILE A 164 12.09 7.15 18.23
C ILE A 164 11.73 7.55 16.80
N ALA A 165 10.44 7.78 16.51
CA ALA A 165 9.98 8.19 15.19
C ALA A 165 10.59 9.52 14.74
N ILE A 166 10.63 10.52 15.65
CA ILE A 166 11.20 11.86 15.35
C ILE A 166 12.70 11.75 15.09
N PHE A 167 13.46 11.06 15.95
CA PHE A 167 14.91 10.93 15.74
C PHE A 167 15.23 10.12 14.48
N ALA A 168 14.49 9.07 14.18
CA ALA A 168 14.66 8.30 12.94
C ALA A 168 14.30 9.15 11.70
N CYS A 169 13.26 9.97 11.76
CA CYS A 169 12.90 10.89 10.68
C CYS A 169 13.96 11.95 10.44
N LEU A 170 14.50 12.56 11.50
CA LEU A 170 15.59 13.52 11.40
C LEU A 170 16.86 12.87 10.83
N GLY A 171 17.19 11.66 11.29
CA GLY A 171 18.29 10.86 10.76
C GLY A 171 18.09 10.50 9.29
N PHE A 172 16.87 10.11 8.88
CA PHE A 172 16.51 9.87 7.49
C PHE A 172 16.77 11.11 6.62
N ILE A 173 16.24 12.28 7.02
CA ILE A 173 16.44 13.53 6.29
C ILE A 173 17.94 13.86 6.19
N TRP A 174 18.69 13.66 7.27
CA TRP A 174 20.13 13.90 7.27
C TRP A 174 20.86 12.98 6.29
N VAL A 175 20.53 11.67 6.26
CA VAL A 175 21.12 10.71 5.32
C VAL A 175 20.77 11.08 3.88
N GLU A 176 19.49 11.37 3.58
CA GLU A 176 19.02 11.74 2.25
C GLU A 176 19.69 13.00 1.68
N LEU A 177 20.13 13.93 2.56
CA LEU A 177 20.84 15.13 2.15
C LEU A 177 22.33 14.88 1.83
N HIS A 178 22.92 13.76 2.31
CA HIS A 178 24.35 13.49 2.17
C HIS A 178 24.69 12.33 1.26
N VAL A 179 23.73 11.44 0.96
CA VAL A 179 23.92 10.29 0.08
C VAL A 179 23.90 10.73 -1.38
N THR A 180 24.78 10.15 -2.19
CA THR A 180 24.91 10.46 -3.61
C THR A 180 23.71 10.02 -4.46
N ARG A 181 22.97 8.98 -4.02
CA ARG A 181 21.75 8.46 -4.66
C ARG A 181 20.67 8.27 -3.60
N PRO A 182 19.96 9.34 -3.24
CA PRO A 182 18.94 9.29 -2.20
C PRO A 182 17.70 8.50 -2.67
N LEU A 183 17.00 7.84 -1.72
CA LEU A 183 15.69 7.21 -1.95
C LEU A 183 14.64 8.25 -2.30
N LEU A 184 14.68 9.39 -1.58
CA LEU A 184 13.80 10.52 -1.80
C LEU A 184 14.62 11.74 -2.19
N PRO A 185 14.69 12.11 -3.47
CA PRO A 185 15.48 13.24 -3.91
C PRO A 185 14.88 14.56 -3.44
N LEU A 186 15.23 14.99 -2.22
CA LEU A 186 14.69 16.17 -1.54
C LEU A 186 14.89 17.46 -2.33
N PHE A 187 15.86 17.50 -3.23
CA PHE A 187 16.08 18.66 -4.10
C PHE A 187 14.92 18.92 -5.07
N LEU A 188 14.12 17.88 -5.43
CA LEU A 188 12.95 18.05 -6.30
C LEU A 188 11.88 18.91 -5.64
N PHE A 189 11.73 18.83 -4.33
CA PHE A 189 10.78 19.68 -3.58
C PHE A 189 11.16 21.17 -3.62
N LYS A 190 12.46 21.48 -3.70
CA LYS A 190 12.95 22.87 -3.82
C LYS A 190 12.93 23.37 -5.26
N LYS A 191 13.26 22.48 -6.23
CA LYS A 191 13.43 22.86 -7.64
C LYS A 191 12.11 23.00 -8.38
N ASN A 192 11.09 22.22 -7.98
CA ASN A 192 9.81 22.20 -8.65
C ASN A 192 8.65 22.40 -7.64
N PRO A 193 8.05 23.58 -7.56
CA PRO A 193 6.96 23.85 -6.63
C PRO A 193 5.71 23.01 -6.92
N PHE A 194 5.48 22.62 -8.17
CA PHE A 194 4.38 21.73 -8.54
C PHE A 194 4.58 20.34 -7.95
N PHE A 195 5.81 19.85 -7.87
CA PHE A 195 6.11 18.55 -7.25
C PHE A 195 5.66 18.50 -5.78
N PHE A 196 5.94 19.57 -5.02
CA PHE A 196 5.46 19.68 -3.64
C PHE A 196 3.94 19.72 -3.57
N GLN A 197 3.29 20.56 -4.40
CA GLN A 197 1.84 20.70 -4.40
C GLN A 197 1.11 19.41 -4.74
N TYR A 198 1.58 18.66 -5.76
CA TYR A 198 1.01 17.37 -6.13
C TYR A 198 1.17 16.32 -5.03
N ASN A 199 2.32 16.27 -4.37
CA ASN A 199 2.53 15.35 -3.25
C ASN A 199 1.64 15.70 -2.05
N MET A 200 1.47 16.99 -1.74
CA MET A 200 0.55 17.43 -0.67
C MET A 200 -0.91 17.12 -1.00
N ALA A 201 -1.33 17.37 -2.23
CA ALA A 201 -2.68 17.00 -2.68
C ALA A 201 -2.91 15.49 -2.61
N SER A 202 -1.95 14.69 -3.08
CA SER A 202 -2.01 13.21 -3.00
C SER A 202 -2.05 12.71 -1.56
N PHE A 203 -1.27 13.31 -0.68
CA PHE A 203 -1.30 13.00 0.75
C PHE A 203 -2.68 13.31 1.37
N ALA A 204 -3.21 14.51 1.12
CA ALA A 204 -4.51 14.92 1.65
C ALA A 204 -5.65 14.03 1.13
N LEU A 205 -5.65 13.72 -0.17
CA LEU A 205 -6.63 12.82 -0.79
C LEU A 205 -6.52 11.40 -0.24
N GLY A 206 -5.32 10.86 -0.15
CA GLY A 206 -5.08 9.54 0.43
C GLY A 206 -5.54 9.46 1.88
N PHE A 207 -5.14 10.44 2.69
CA PHE A 207 -5.56 10.52 4.10
C PHE A 207 -7.09 10.59 4.23
N ALA A 208 -7.75 11.47 3.48
CA ALA A 208 -9.20 11.61 3.50
C ALA A 208 -9.90 10.30 3.06
N THR A 209 -9.42 9.68 1.98
CA THR A 209 -10.00 8.45 1.44
C THR A 209 -9.89 7.31 2.44
N TYR A 210 -8.69 6.99 2.91
CA TYR A 210 -8.47 5.86 3.82
C TYR A 210 -9.11 6.08 5.19
N SER A 211 -9.10 7.31 5.72
CA SER A 211 -9.81 7.65 6.96
C SER A 211 -11.31 7.46 6.82
N ASN A 212 -11.90 7.94 5.72
CA ASN A 212 -13.33 7.79 5.46
C ASN A 212 -13.73 6.30 5.40
N VAL A 213 -12.93 5.48 4.71
CA VAL A 213 -13.09 4.03 4.67
C VAL A 213 -13.22 3.45 6.06
N PHE A 214 -12.24 3.72 6.87
CA PHE A 214 -12.13 3.16 8.21
C PHE A 214 -13.28 3.63 9.12
N PHE A 215 -13.55 4.94 9.16
CA PHE A 215 -14.56 5.51 10.05
C PHE A 215 -15.98 5.13 9.67
N ILE A 216 -16.31 5.06 8.38
CA ILE A 216 -17.64 4.61 7.95
C ILE A 216 -17.85 3.15 8.36
N ALA A 217 -16.87 2.27 8.09
CA ALA A 217 -16.99 0.87 8.49
C ALA A 217 -17.17 0.72 10.01
N LEU A 218 -16.38 1.45 10.79
CA LEU A 218 -16.46 1.44 12.26
C LEU A 218 -17.81 1.95 12.77
N PHE A 219 -18.31 3.06 12.19
CA PHE A 219 -19.60 3.63 12.56
C PHE A 219 -20.75 2.68 12.27
N LEU A 220 -20.78 2.05 11.10
CA LEU A 220 -21.82 1.11 10.71
C LEU A 220 -21.79 -0.16 11.58
N GLN A 221 -20.61 -0.68 11.89
CA GLN A 221 -20.46 -1.86 12.73
C GLN A 221 -20.76 -1.57 14.21
N LYS A 222 -20.11 -0.58 14.81
CA LYS A 222 -20.24 -0.28 16.25
C LYS A 222 -21.44 0.61 16.56
N GLY A 223 -21.76 1.58 15.70
CA GLY A 223 -22.84 2.54 15.93
C GLY A 223 -24.22 2.00 15.57
N GLN A 224 -24.33 1.26 14.48
CA GLN A 224 -25.61 0.73 13.98
C GLN A 224 -25.77 -0.79 14.15
N GLY A 225 -24.77 -1.49 14.67
CA GLY A 225 -24.84 -2.93 14.91
C GLY A 225 -24.97 -3.79 13.63
N TRP A 226 -24.48 -3.27 12.50
CA TRP A 226 -24.53 -4.00 11.23
C TRP A 226 -23.49 -5.13 11.22
N GLY A 227 -23.86 -6.31 10.66
CA GLY A 227 -22.89 -7.38 10.38
C GLY A 227 -21.84 -6.95 9.35
N HIS A 228 -20.79 -7.74 9.17
CA HIS A 228 -19.61 -7.39 8.37
C HIS A 228 -19.91 -7.15 6.88
N LEU A 229 -20.92 -7.82 6.31
CA LEU A 229 -21.30 -7.67 4.90
C LEU A 229 -22.01 -6.33 4.61
N LYS A 230 -22.90 -5.86 5.50
CA LYS A 230 -23.68 -4.64 5.27
C LYS A 230 -22.82 -3.37 5.15
N PRO A 231 -21.75 -3.16 5.95
CA PRO A 231 -20.84 -2.03 5.75
C PRO A 231 -20.17 -2.05 4.38
N GLY A 232 -19.81 -3.21 3.86
CA GLY A 232 -19.23 -3.35 2.52
C GLY A 232 -20.17 -2.86 1.41
N SER A 233 -21.47 -3.17 1.48
CA SER A 233 -22.46 -2.71 0.49
C SER A 233 -22.77 -1.21 0.62
N ALA A 234 -22.84 -0.66 1.84
CA ALA A 234 -23.01 0.78 2.08
C ALA A 234 -21.85 1.61 1.52
N TRP A 235 -20.68 0.99 1.48
CA TRP A 235 -19.47 1.55 0.88
C TRP A 235 -19.60 1.84 -0.60
N LEU A 236 -20.28 0.99 -1.36
CA LEU A 236 -20.57 1.23 -2.78
C LEU A 236 -21.28 2.57 -2.98
N LEU A 237 -22.24 2.89 -2.10
CA LEU A 237 -22.99 4.15 -2.19
C LEU A 237 -22.11 5.38 -1.89
N SER A 238 -21.14 5.27 -1.00
CA SER A 238 -20.23 6.38 -0.69
C SER A 238 -19.15 6.62 -1.75
N LEU A 239 -18.84 5.61 -2.56
CA LEU A 239 -17.84 5.70 -3.63
C LEU A 239 -18.44 6.10 -4.99
N LEU A 240 -19.77 5.98 -5.18
CA LEU A 240 -20.44 6.40 -6.41
C LEU A 240 -20.17 7.88 -6.78
N PRO A 241 -20.23 8.85 -5.85
CA PRO A 241 -19.90 10.25 -6.15
C PRO A 241 -18.42 10.41 -6.54
N TRP A 242 -17.52 9.66 -5.92
CA TRP A 242 -16.09 9.72 -6.21
C TRP A 242 -15.75 9.13 -7.59
N LEU A 243 -16.35 7.99 -7.96
CA LEU A 243 -16.23 7.39 -9.29
C LEU A 243 -16.80 8.33 -10.37
N PHE A 244 -17.93 8.95 -10.10
CA PHE A 244 -18.56 9.91 -11.01
C PHE A 244 -17.68 11.15 -11.21
N PHE A 245 -17.12 11.69 -10.14
CA PHE A 245 -16.21 12.83 -10.20
C PHE A 245 -14.90 12.50 -10.94
N HIS A 246 -14.35 11.31 -10.73
CA HIS A 246 -13.15 10.84 -11.43
C HIS A 246 -13.41 10.61 -12.91
N PHE A 247 -14.55 10.04 -13.26
CA PHE A 247 -14.98 9.85 -14.64
C PHE A 247 -15.16 11.20 -15.37
N LEU A 248 -15.75 12.19 -14.70
CA LEU A 248 -15.88 13.54 -15.24
C LEU A 248 -14.52 14.22 -15.42
N LEU A 249 -13.61 14.12 -14.45
CA LEU A 249 -12.26 14.68 -14.55
C LEU A 249 -11.46 14.10 -15.70
N VAL A 250 -11.47 12.77 -15.86
CA VAL A 250 -10.76 12.09 -16.95
C VAL A 250 -11.31 12.52 -18.32
N ASN A 251 -12.63 12.64 -18.45
CA ASN A 251 -13.24 13.09 -19.71
C ASN A 251 -13.04 14.59 -19.98
N CYS A 252 -12.97 15.44 -18.95
CA CYS A 252 -12.68 16.86 -19.12
C CYS A 252 -11.20 17.16 -19.43
N LEU A 253 -10.28 16.29 -19.02
CA LEU A 253 -8.84 16.43 -19.30
C LEU A 253 -8.43 15.75 -20.61
N ALA A 254 -9.30 14.95 -21.22
CA ALA A 254 -9.06 14.27 -22.50
C ALA A 254 -9.50 15.09 -23.73
N VAL A 255 -9.97 16.33 -23.53
CA VAL A 255 -10.28 17.36 -24.54
C VAL A 255 -9.20 18.44 -24.50
#